data_63676c4ffa41ff425966848d477f3f28
#
_entry.id   63676c4ffa41ff425966848d477f3f28
#
_cell.length_a   1.000
_cell.length_b   1.000
_cell.length_c   1.000
_cell.angle_alpha   90.00
_cell.angle_beta   90.00
_cell.angle_gamma   90.00
#
_symmetry.space_group_name_H-M   'P 1'
#
loop_
_entity.id
_entity.type
_entity.pdbx_description
1 polymer ?
#
loop_
_entity_poly.entity_id
_entity_poly.type
_entity_poly.pdbx_seq_one_letter_code
_entity_poly.pdbx_strand_id
1 'polypeptide(L)'
;MKIKKFIEFEISPDLHKQITKLKNKCFPDSQKPYSYYKQLPHFRFLVFKDEKIIGHMGIDHRVILVGDSPKYIFGIIDLCIDINYRSKNIASTLLEKITILGERNNIDYLLLFANNHRLYNKNNFKLISTYCSWLKINNHKNYGVAFEEIKNEIMIKELGQNKWENKPIDFLGYLF
;
A
#
# COMPACT_ATOMS: atom_id res chain seq x y z
N MET A 1 -2.64 21.12 -9.10
CA MET A 1 -2.43 19.72 -8.66
C MET A 1 -3.78 19.07 -8.40
N LYS A 2 -4.04 17.88 -8.94
CA LYS A 2 -5.32 17.18 -8.83
C LYS A 2 -5.07 15.72 -8.42
N ILE A 3 -5.81 15.23 -7.42
CA ILE A 3 -5.76 13.82 -6.99
C ILE A 3 -7.03 13.13 -7.50
N LYS A 4 -6.87 12.02 -8.22
CA LYS A 4 -7.98 11.21 -8.72
C LYS A 4 -7.86 9.77 -8.22
N LYS A 5 -9.01 9.14 -7.94
CA LYS A 5 -9.12 7.70 -7.68
C LYS A 5 -9.51 7.00 -8.97
N PHE A 6 -8.87 5.87 -9.25
CA PHE A 6 -9.16 5.00 -10.41
C PHE A 6 -9.37 3.58 -9.90
N ILE A 7 -10.40 2.92 -10.38
CA ILE A 7 -10.55 1.47 -10.23
C ILE A 7 -9.59 0.82 -11.21
N GLU A 8 -8.91 -0.25 -10.80
CA GLU A 8 -7.78 -0.79 -11.55
C GLU A 8 -8.12 -1.15 -13.00
N PHE A 9 -9.25 -1.81 -13.24
CA PHE A 9 -9.65 -2.23 -14.59
C PHE A 9 -10.12 -1.08 -15.51
N GLU A 10 -10.26 0.14 -14.97
CA GLU A 10 -10.59 1.35 -15.75
C GLU A 10 -9.35 2.12 -16.20
N ILE A 11 -8.16 1.68 -15.78
CA ILE A 11 -6.90 2.36 -16.11
C ILE A 11 -6.48 2.00 -17.54
N SER A 12 -6.32 3.03 -18.37
CA SER A 12 -5.88 2.84 -19.75
C SER A 12 -4.43 2.34 -19.85
N PRO A 13 -4.07 1.64 -20.95
CA PRO A 13 -2.69 1.20 -21.19
C PRO A 13 -1.65 2.33 -21.12
N ASP A 14 -1.99 3.52 -21.58
CA ASP A 14 -1.07 4.66 -21.52
C ASP A 14 -0.89 5.19 -20.10
N LEU A 15 -1.94 5.16 -19.29
CA LEU A 15 -1.85 5.50 -17.88
C LEU A 15 -1.00 4.49 -17.11
N HIS A 16 -1.14 3.18 -17.41
CA HIS A 16 -0.25 2.15 -16.88
C HIS A 16 1.22 2.40 -17.21
N LYS A 17 1.55 2.79 -18.45
CA LYS A 17 2.92 3.16 -18.86
C LYS A 17 3.46 4.34 -18.04
N GLN A 18 2.63 5.37 -17.80
CA GLN A 18 3.04 6.52 -16.99
C GLN A 18 3.27 6.13 -15.52
N ILE A 19 2.41 5.28 -14.95
CA ILE A 19 2.57 4.74 -13.59
C ILE A 19 3.87 3.95 -13.50
N THR A 20 4.13 3.04 -14.45
CA THR A 20 5.37 2.25 -14.51
C THR A 20 6.61 3.15 -14.53
N LYS A 21 6.61 4.18 -15.38
CA LYS A 21 7.72 5.14 -15.47
C LYS A 21 7.95 5.89 -14.15
N LEU A 22 6.89 6.34 -13.49
CA LEU A 22 7.00 7.02 -12.19
C LEU A 22 7.54 6.06 -11.13
N LYS A 23 6.98 4.85 -11.02
CA LYS A 23 7.42 3.84 -10.03
C LYS A 23 8.89 3.49 -10.21
N ASN A 24 9.32 3.17 -11.44
CA ASN A 24 10.71 2.81 -11.73
C ASN A 24 11.69 3.95 -11.42
N LYS A 25 11.26 5.21 -11.59
CA LYS A 25 12.04 6.37 -11.16
C LYS A 25 12.13 6.49 -9.63
N CYS A 26 11.06 6.14 -8.92
CA CYS A 26 11.00 6.25 -7.45
C CYS A 26 11.64 5.06 -6.73
N PHE A 27 11.65 3.88 -7.36
CA PHE A 27 12.18 2.63 -6.84
C PHE A 27 13.20 2.02 -7.82
N PRO A 28 14.39 2.63 -7.97
CA PRO A 28 15.36 2.21 -8.99
C PRO A 28 15.89 0.79 -8.79
N ASP A 29 15.94 0.30 -7.55
CA ASP A 29 16.43 -1.05 -7.22
C ASP A 29 15.36 -2.15 -7.43
N SER A 30 14.11 -1.77 -7.70
CA SER A 30 12.96 -2.67 -7.84
C SER A 30 12.17 -2.42 -9.12
N GLN A 31 12.86 -2.06 -10.21
CA GLN A 31 12.23 -1.75 -11.48
C GLN A 31 11.49 -2.93 -12.07
N LYS A 32 10.32 -2.67 -12.65
CA LYS A 32 9.48 -3.65 -13.35
C LYS A 32 8.99 -3.08 -14.68
N PRO A 33 8.73 -3.94 -15.68
CA PRO A 33 8.17 -3.50 -16.96
C PRO A 33 6.67 -3.21 -16.91
N TYR A 34 6.04 -3.38 -15.73
CA TYR A 34 4.61 -3.20 -15.49
C TYR A 34 4.33 -2.33 -14.27
N SER A 35 3.09 -1.83 -14.17
CA SER A 35 2.67 -0.85 -13.16
C SER A 35 2.40 -1.43 -11.77
N TYR A 36 2.66 -2.71 -11.54
CA TYR A 36 2.46 -3.41 -10.27
C TYR A 36 3.68 -4.26 -9.93
N TYR A 37 3.74 -4.85 -8.74
CA TYR A 37 4.87 -5.70 -8.32
C TYR A 37 4.52 -7.19 -8.34
N LYS A 38 3.52 -7.61 -7.59
CA LYS A 38 3.08 -9.02 -7.49
C LYS A 38 1.72 -9.23 -8.14
N GLN A 39 0.78 -8.35 -7.82
CA GLN A 39 -0.59 -8.36 -8.33
C GLN A 39 -1.07 -6.93 -8.57
N LEU A 40 -2.13 -6.79 -9.37
CA LEU A 40 -2.81 -5.53 -9.59
C LEU A 40 -3.53 -5.11 -8.30
N PRO A 41 -3.44 -3.86 -7.86
CA PRO A 41 -4.23 -3.36 -6.74
C PRO A 41 -5.72 -3.29 -7.12
N HIS A 42 -6.61 -3.15 -6.14
CA HIS A 42 -8.04 -2.96 -6.40
C HIS A 42 -8.35 -1.58 -6.99
N PHE A 43 -7.66 -0.56 -6.50
CA PHE A 43 -7.74 0.80 -7.02
C PHE A 43 -6.47 1.60 -6.72
N ARG A 44 -6.35 2.76 -7.35
CA ARG A 44 -5.19 3.65 -7.18
C ARG A 44 -5.62 5.08 -6.95
N PHE A 45 -4.82 5.80 -6.18
CA PHE A 45 -4.80 7.26 -6.21
C PHE A 45 -3.63 7.74 -7.06
N LEU A 46 -3.93 8.59 -8.03
CA LEU A 46 -2.94 9.23 -8.89
C LEU A 46 -2.96 10.73 -8.67
N VAL A 47 -1.77 11.32 -8.55
CA VAL A 47 -1.60 12.76 -8.41
C VAL A 47 -1.12 13.33 -9.73
N PHE A 48 -1.87 14.29 -10.26
CA PHE A 48 -1.56 14.95 -11.52
C PHE A 48 -1.12 16.39 -11.31
N LYS A 49 -0.13 16.80 -12.09
CA LYS A 49 0.22 18.20 -12.35
C LYS A 49 0.41 18.36 -13.86
N ASP A 50 -0.34 19.27 -14.46
CA ASP A 50 -0.28 19.57 -15.90
C ASP A 50 -0.36 18.27 -16.74
N GLU A 51 -1.38 17.45 -16.47
CA GLU A 51 -1.65 16.13 -17.07
C GLU A 51 -0.61 15.02 -16.82
N LYS A 52 0.50 15.36 -16.19
CA LYS A 52 1.56 14.40 -15.83
C LYS A 52 1.30 13.77 -14.47
N ILE A 53 1.49 12.47 -14.35
CA ILE A 53 1.48 11.77 -13.04
C ILE A 53 2.75 12.12 -12.28
N ILE A 54 2.58 12.68 -11.09
CA ILE A 54 3.66 13.04 -10.17
C ILE A 54 3.61 12.29 -8.84
N GLY A 55 2.55 11.52 -8.59
CA GLY A 55 2.41 10.69 -7.40
C GLY A 55 1.48 9.52 -7.64
N HIS A 56 1.71 8.44 -6.92
CA HIS A 56 0.98 7.19 -7.00
C HIS A 56 0.83 6.57 -5.61
N MET A 57 -0.30 5.91 -5.37
CA MET A 57 -0.56 5.03 -4.26
C MET A 57 -1.56 3.96 -4.71
N GLY A 58 -1.16 2.69 -4.69
CA GLY A 58 -2.04 1.54 -4.93
C GLY A 58 -2.70 1.09 -3.62
N ILE A 59 -3.91 0.51 -3.72
CA ILE A 59 -4.66 0.02 -2.56
C ILE A 59 -5.20 -1.37 -2.83
N ASP A 60 -4.86 -2.29 -1.91
CA ASP A 60 -5.48 -3.61 -1.80
C ASP A 60 -6.56 -3.60 -0.71
N HIS A 61 -7.79 -3.92 -1.07
CA HIS A 61 -8.88 -4.11 -0.12
C HIS A 61 -8.99 -5.59 0.20
N ARG A 62 -8.70 -5.98 1.44
CA ARG A 62 -8.55 -7.39 1.81
C ARG A 62 -9.10 -7.68 3.19
N VAL A 63 -9.36 -8.98 3.42
CA VAL A 63 -9.48 -9.58 4.74
C VAL A 63 -8.14 -10.20 5.10
N ILE A 64 -7.71 -10.04 6.35
CA ILE A 64 -6.61 -10.77 6.97
C ILE A 64 -7.11 -11.38 8.28
N LEU A 65 -6.41 -12.38 8.83
CA LEU A 65 -6.64 -12.79 10.21
C LEU A 65 -5.58 -12.16 11.12
N VAL A 66 -6.01 -11.66 12.27
CA VAL A 66 -5.15 -11.26 13.39
C VAL A 66 -5.47 -12.17 14.56
N GLY A 67 -4.59 -13.17 14.83
CA GLY A 67 -4.99 -14.37 15.55
C GLY A 67 -6.12 -15.07 14.80
N ASP A 68 -7.25 -15.34 15.49
CA ASP A 68 -8.44 -15.98 14.88
C ASP A 68 -9.51 -14.97 14.44
N SER A 69 -9.20 -13.66 14.46
CA SER A 69 -10.17 -12.61 14.20
C SER A 69 -10.00 -12.03 12.80
N PRO A 70 -11.02 -12.13 11.92
CA PRO A 70 -10.97 -11.48 10.61
C PRO A 70 -10.99 -9.95 10.76
N LYS A 71 -10.14 -9.28 9.97
CA LYS A 71 -10.02 -7.82 9.91
C LYS A 71 -10.06 -7.34 8.46
N TYR A 72 -10.82 -6.30 8.22
CA TYR A 72 -10.88 -5.63 6.92
C TYR A 72 -9.78 -4.57 6.86
N ILE A 73 -8.94 -4.66 5.83
CA ILE A 73 -7.81 -3.74 5.70
C ILE A 73 -7.78 -3.06 4.32
N PHE A 74 -7.18 -1.87 4.31
CA PHE A 74 -6.57 -1.32 3.10
C PHE A 74 -5.05 -1.49 3.18
N GLY A 75 -4.50 -2.35 2.32
CA GLY A 75 -3.07 -2.48 2.10
C GLY A 75 -2.56 -1.38 1.17
N ILE A 76 -1.60 -0.58 1.61
CA ILE A 76 -1.03 0.52 0.83
C ILE A 76 0.19 0.01 0.07
N ILE A 77 0.17 0.15 -1.27
CA ILE A 77 1.18 -0.36 -2.18
C ILE A 77 1.84 0.79 -2.94
N ASP A 78 3.16 0.74 -3.05
CA ASP A 78 3.95 1.61 -3.93
C ASP A 78 3.62 3.10 -3.79
N LEU A 79 3.43 3.60 -2.55
CA LEU A 79 3.27 5.04 -2.32
C LEU A 79 4.55 5.75 -2.75
N CYS A 80 4.46 6.53 -3.80
CA CYS A 80 5.61 7.27 -4.32
C CYS A 80 5.25 8.63 -4.89
N ILE A 81 6.17 9.58 -4.75
CA ILE A 81 6.08 10.94 -5.29
C ILE A 81 7.35 11.22 -6.08
N ASP A 82 7.20 11.78 -7.28
CA ASP A 82 8.32 12.24 -8.11
C ASP A 82 9.23 13.16 -7.29
N ILE A 83 10.55 12.94 -7.36
CA ILE A 83 11.54 13.62 -6.53
C ILE A 83 11.42 15.15 -6.59
N ASN A 84 11.07 15.70 -7.74
CA ASN A 84 10.90 17.15 -7.95
C ASN A 84 9.66 17.74 -7.24
N TYR A 85 8.79 16.88 -6.71
CA TYR A 85 7.54 17.26 -6.04
C TYR A 85 7.47 16.78 -4.59
N ARG A 86 8.54 16.17 -4.07
CA ARG A 86 8.65 15.78 -2.65
C ARG A 86 8.65 17.01 -1.72
N SER A 87 8.49 16.79 -0.45
CA SER A 87 8.45 17.82 0.62
C SER A 87 7.32 18.85 0.50
N LYS A 88 6.27 18.55 -0.29
CA LYS A 88 5.07 19.36 -0.48
C LYS A 88 3.81 18.72 0.14
N ASN A 89 3.97 17.88 1.15
CA ASN A 89 2.91 17.16 1.84
C ASN A 89 2.01 16.25 0.97
N ILE A 90 2.37 16.00 -0.29
CA ILE A 90 1.54 15.22 -1.22
C ILE A 90 1.29 13.79 -0.70
N ALA A 91 2.33 13.12 -0.19
CA ALA A 91 2.19 11.79 0.38
C ALA A 91 1.27 11.77 1.60
N SER A 92 1.40 12.76 2.51
CA SER A 92 0.51 12.88 3.67
C SER A 92 -0.94 13.13 3.26
N THR A 93 -1.17 13.94 2.22
CA THR A 93 -2.51 14.16 1.66
C THR A 93 -3.11 12.86 1.08
N LEU A 94 -2.30 12.02 0.45
CA LEU A 94 -2.75 10.69 -0.01
C LEU A 94 -3.11 9.78 1.16
N LEU A 95 -2.27 9.75 2.21
CA LEU A 95 -2.53 8.96 3.42
C LEU A 95 -3.78 9.46 4.17
N GLU A 96 -4.02 10.75 4.21
CA GLU A 96 -5.25 11.33 4.78
C GLU A 96 -6.48 10.90 3.97
N LYS A 97 -6.43 10.96 2.64
CA LYS A 97 -7.54 10.54 1.77
C LYS A 97 -7.91 9.07 1.95
N ILE A 98 -6.92 8.17 2.06
CA ILE A 98 -7.22 6.76 2.28
C ILE A 98 -7.71 6.51 3.71
N THR A 99 -7.25 7.27 4.70
CA THR A 99 -7.77 7.24 6.07
C THR A 99 -9.26 7.55 6.08
N ILE A 100 -9.66 8.69 5.52
CA ILE A 100 -11.07 9.11 5.44
C ILE A 100 -11.92 8.08 4.67
N LEU A 101 -11.38 7.53 3.58
CA LEU A 101 -12.08 6.50 2.82
C LEU A 101 -12.27 5.22 3.64
N GLY A 102 -11.24 4.79 4.38
CA GLY A 102 -11.30 3.61 5.23
C GLY A 102 -12.29 3.76 6.38
N GLU A 103 -12.26 4.90 7.08
CA GLU A 103 -13.20 5.20 8.18
C GLU A 103 -14.67 5.16 7.71
N ARG A 104 -14.96 5.71 6.51
CA ARG A 104 -16.31 5.71 5.93
C ARG A 104 -16.80 4.33 5.48
N ASN A 105 -15.90 3.37 5.29
CA ASN A 105 -16.20 2.04 4.76
C ASN A 105 -15.91 0.91 5.75
N ASN A 106 -15.88 1.22 7.05
CA ASN A 106 -15.68 0.25 8.14
C ASN A 106 -14.41 -0.61 7.96
N ILE A 107 -13.33 -0.02 7.47
CA ILE A 107 -12.02 -0.65 7.43
C ILE A 107 -11.41 -0.59 8.82
N ASP A 108 -10.90 -1.71 9.32
CA ASP A 108 -10.28 -1.80 10.64
C ASP A 108 -8.91 -1.12 10.67
N TYR A 109 -8.08 -1.40 9.66
CA TYR A 109 -6.70 -0.93 9.61
C TYR A 109 -6.25 -0.50 8.22
N LEU A 110 -5.38 0.52 8.15
CA LEU A 110 -4.45 0.69 7.06
C LEU A 110 -3.17 -0.08 7.39
N LEU A 111 -2.63 -0.80 6.42
CA LEU A 111 -1.42 -1.60 6.60
C LEU A 111 -0.47 -1.39 5.41
N LEU A 112 0.84 -1.33 5.69
CA LEU A 112 1.87 -1.21 4.67
C LEU A 112 3.21 -1.79 5.16
N PHE A 113 4.11 -2.00 4.20
CA PHE A 113 5.50 -2.36 4.46
C PHE A 113 6.43 -1.21 4.09
N ALA A 114 7.31 -0.81 4.99
CA ALA A 114 8.25 0.27 4.75
C ALA A 114 9.52 0.16 5.61
N ASN A 115 10.67 0.49 5.02
CA ASN A 115 11.95 0.60 5.75
C ASN A 115 12.16 2.00 6.33
N ASN A 116 11.55 3.04 5.75
CA ASN A 116 11.61 4.41 6.27
C ASN A 116 10.29 4.80 6.91
N HIS A 117 10.24 4.85 8.23
CA HIS A 117 9.03 5.04 9.01
C HIS A 117 8.65 6.52 9.23
N ARG A 118 9.55 7.47 8.93
CA ARG A 118 9.38 8.90 9.29
C ARG A 118 8.09 9.52 8.75
N LEU A 119 7.77 9.24 7.48
CA LEU A 119 6.53 9.72 6.86
C LEU A 119 5.30 9.14 7.57
N TYR A 120 5.30 7.84 7.80
CA TYR A 120 4.17 7.11 8.33
C TYR A 120 3.91 7.43 9.80
N ASN A 121 4.96 7.54 10.62
CA ASN A 121 4.83 7.98 12.02
C ASN A 121 4.16 9.36 12.14
N LYS A 122 4.50 10.30 11.23
CA LYS A 122 3.85 11.62 11.17
C LYS A 122 2.37 11.56 10.79
N ASN A 123 1.93 10.46 10.16
CA ASN A 123 0.55 10.24 9.76
C ASN A 123 -0.16 9.22 10.65
N ASN A 124 0.33 9.05 11.91
CA ASN A 124 -0.24 8.20 12.96
C ASN A 124 -0.24 6.69 12.65
N PHE A 125 0.69 6.22 11.81
CA PHE A 125 1.00 4.80 11.72
C PHE A 125 1.95 4.39 12.84
N LYS A 126 1.83 3.15 13.29
CA LYS A 126 2.67 2.52 14.31
C LYS A 126 3.43 1.37 13.69
N LEU A 127 4.70 1.24 14.03
CA LEU A 127 5.50 0.07 13.70
C LEU A 127 5.09 -1.11 14.57
N ILE A 128 4.94 -2.28 13.95
CA ILE A 128 4.68 -3.53 14.66
C ILE A 128 5.67 -4.60 14.24
N SER A 129 5.85 -5.62 15.08
CA SER A 129 6.60 -6.83 14.77
C SER A 129 5.76 -8.03 15.20
N THR A 130 5.54 -8.97 14.29
CA THR A 130 4.75 -10.17 14.58
C THR A 130 5.07 -11.28 13.58
N TYR A 131 4.70 -12.52 13.93
CA TYR A 131 4.72 -13.63 12.98
C TYR A 131 3.64 -13.46 11.94
N CYS A 132 3.99 -13.70 10.67
CA CYS A 132 3.10 -13.56 9.54
C CYS A 132 3.11 -14.82 8.68
N SER A 133 1.95 -15.24 8.18
CA SER A 133 1.83 -16.22 7.12
C SER A 133 1.33 -15.56 5.83
N TRP A 134 1.93 -15.96 4.71
CA TRP A 134 1.55 -15.42 3.40
C TRP A 134 1.95 -16.33 2.24
N LEU A 135 1.29 -16.16 1.10
CA LEU A 135 1.68 -16.80 -0.16
C LEU A 135 2.91 -16.10 -0.75
N LYS A 136 4.00 -16.84 -0.90
CA LYS A 136 5.27 -16.32 -1.43
C LYS A 136 5.21 -16.25 -2.96
N ILE A 137 5.03 -15.04 -3.48
CA ILE A 137 4.98 -14.77 -4.93
C ILE A 137 6.19 -13.92 -5.33
N ASN A 138 6.91 -14.37 -6.36
CA ASN A 138 7.97 -13.59 -6.99
C ASN A 138 7.97 -13.85 -8.51
N ASN A 139 8.07 -12.78 -9.30
CA ASN A 139 8.05 -12.82 -10.77
C ASN A 139 6.92 -13.71 -11.32
N HIS A 140 5.69 -13.53 -10.83
CA HIS A 140 4.47 -14.29 -11.17
C HIS A 140 4.56 -15.81 -10.91
N LYS A 141 5.50 -16.25 -10.08
CA LYS A 141 5.61 -17.67 -9.64
C LYS A 141 5.25 -17.78 -8.16
N ASN A 142 4.52 -18.84 -7.84
CA ASN A 142 4.17 -19.22 -6.50
C ASN A 142 5.25 -20.14 -5.92
N TYR A 143 5.72 -19.83 -4.70
CA TYR A 143 6.75 -20.58 -3.97
C TYR A 143 6.20 -21.20 -2.67
N GLY A 144 4.88 -21.31 -2.53
CA GLY A 144 4.23 -21.86 -1.36
C GLY A 144 3.97 -20.80 -0.28
N VAL A 145 3.57 -21.28 0.91
CA VAL A 145 3.27 -20.43 2.07
C VAL A 145 4.55 -20.23 2.89
N ALA A 146 4.83 -18.99 3.23
CA ALA A 146 5.85 -18.64 4.21
C ALA A 146 5.21 -18.37 5.58
N PHE A 147 5.94 -18.66 6.66
CA PHE A 147 5.60 -18.28 8.02
C PHE A 147 6.88 -17.78 8.72
N GLU A 148 6.98 -16.47 8.89
CA GLU A 148 8.20 -15.83 9.40
C GLU A 148 7.81 -14.65 10.32
N GLU A 149 8.70 -14.31 11.26
CA GLU A 149 8.56 -13.08 12.03
C GLU A 149 9.02 -11.90 11.17
N ILE A 150 8.13 -10.94 10.91
CA ILE A 150 8.45 -9.71 10.19
C ILE A 150 8.73 -8.61 11.22
N LYS A 151 9.97 -8.12 11.22
CA LYS A 151 10.45 -7.07 12.13
C LYS A 151 10.74 -5.79 11.38
N ASN A 152 10.41 -4.65 11.99
CA ASN A 152 10.79 -3.32 11.52
C ASN A 152 10.30 -2.90 10.12
N GLU A 153 9.29 -3.59 9.57
CA GLU A 153 8.77 -3.29 8.24
C GLU A 153 7.28 -3.03 8.21
N ILE A 154 6.49 -3.67 9.09
CA ILE A 154 5.04 -3.56 9.08
C ILE A 154 4.62 -2.30 9.82
N MET A 155 3.90 -1.44 9.15
CA MET A 155 3.28 -0.26 9.75
C MET A 155 1.76 -0.34 9.64
N ILE A 156 1.07 -0.08 10.75
CA ILE A 156 -0.39 -0.08 10.82
C ILE A 156 -0.91 1.27 11.29
N LYS A 157 -2.12 1.59 10.85
CA LYS A 157 -2.95 2.66 11.41
C LYS A 157 -4.34 2.13 11.71
N GLU A 158 -4.75 2.26 12.96
CA GLU A 158 -6.10 1.93 13.42
C GLU A 158 -7.10 2.97 12.88
N LEU A 159 -8.22 2.53 12.30
CA LEU A 159 -9.24 3.44 11.75
C LEU A 159 -10.53 3.43 12.57
N GLY A 160 -10.92 2.29 13.08
CA GLY A 160 -12.16 2.15 13.84
C GLY A 160 -11.94 2.14 15.35
N GLN A 161 -12.90 1.55 16.05
CA GLN A 161 -12.82 1.34 17.50
C GLN A 161 -11.90 0.14 17.86
N ASN A 162 -11.61 -0.73 16.89
CA ASN A 162 -10.78 -1.91 17.07
C ASN A 162 -9.32 -1.50 17.29
N LYS A 163 -8.80 -1.78 18.48
CA LYS A 163 -7.39 -1.59 18.79
C LYS A 163 -6.58 -2.75 18.22
N TRP A 164 -5.35 -2.45 17.83
CA TRP A 164 -4.42 -3.46 17.38
C TRP A 164 -4.07 -4.42 18.53
N GLU A 165 -4.21 -5.70 18.26
CA GLU A 165 -3.73 -6.76 19.13
C GLU A 165 -2.45 -7.35 18.54
N ASN A 166 -1.40 -7.48 19.34
CA ASN A 166 -0.12 -8.04 18.88
C ASN A 166 -0.18 -9.58 18.77
N LYS A 167 -0.96 -10.05 17.81
CA LYS A 167 -1.15 -11.47 17.47
C LYS A 167 -0.56 -11.77 16.11
N PRO A 168 -0.26 -13.04 15.77
CA PRO A 168 0.16 -13.41 14.43
C PRO A 168 -0.84 -12.97 13.36
N ILE A 169 -0.34 -12.62 12.19
CA ILE A 169 -1.15 -12.23 11.02
C ILE A 169 -1.13 -13.36 10.00
N ASP A 170 -2.30 -13.79 9.55
CA ASP A 170 -2.43 -14.52 8.29
C ASP A 170 -2.96 -13.56 7.22
N PHE A 171 -2.16 -13.35 6.17
CA PHE A 171 -2.52 -12.46 5.07
C PHE A 171 -3.57 -13.05 4.13
N LEU A 172 -3.94 -14.34 4.30
CA LEU A 172 -4.86 -15.06 3.42
C LEU A 172 -4.52 -14.89 1.93
N GLY A 173 -3.26 -14.70 1.65
CA GLY A 173 -2.76 -14.44 0.30
C GLY A 173 -1.32 -13.92 0.30
N TYR A 174 -0.93 -13.19 -0.73
CA TYR A 174 0.42 -12.62 -0.87
C TYR A 174 0.62 -11.35 -0.01
N LEU A 175 1.87 -11.01 0.29
CA LEU A 175 2.22 -9.67 0.79
C LEU A 175 2.13 -8.65 -0.36
N PHE A 176 1.56 -7.49 -0.09
CA PHE A 176 1.42 -6.38 -1.05
C PHE A 176 2.56 -5.37 -0.94
#